data_7a11cb3394010c374f4acc9181d3ba2a
#
_entry.id   7a11cb3394010c374f4acc9181d3ba2a
#
_cell.length_a   1.000
_cell.length_b   1.000
_cell.length_c   1.000
_cell.angle_alpha   90.00
_cell.angle_beta   90.00
_cell.angle_gamma   90.00
#
_symmetry.space_group_name_H-M   'P 1'
#
loop_
_entity.id
_entity.type
_entity.pdbx_description
1 polymer ?
#
loop_
_entity_poly.entity_id
_entity_poly.type
_entity_poly.pdbx_seq_one_letter_code
_entity_poly.pdbx_strand_id
1 'polypeptide(L)'
;GGLKVKQGSGDPGLLPQPVPKNLDWDFYCGPAPLKPYVRPRTGGTHRGYWDYEGGGLSDMAQHHFDPIQWTFGKDDTSPVEIEAHAPPPHPECTGMWGWVELKYADGLTFVMDSREWGEPYSRKKERVVSLNDLSPSDRKKVEAMPDPTPLLSFAEAVKTRGKPGGHAEAAHRCAAMLHLANITIRVRRKIKYDPVKEEIIGDLEANRFVNPPTRAPWHL
;
A
#
# COMPACT_ATOMS: atom_id res chain seq x y z
N GLY A 1 -3.30 19.28 3.03
CA GLY A 1 -2.43 19.15 1.87
C GLY A 1 -2.20 17.69 1.58
N GLY A 2 -2.74 17.18 0.48
CA GLY A 2 -2.51 15.79 0.09
C GLY A 2 -1.03 15.60 -0.27
N LEU A 3 -0.42 14.59 0.30
CA LEU A 3 0.92 14.18 -0.05
C LEU A 3 0.89 13.56 -1.45
N LYS A 4 1.73 14.10 -2.34
CA LYS A 4 1.92 13.55 -3.68
C LYS A 4 2.88 12.38 -3.58
N VAL A 5 2.37 11.18 -3.60
CA VAL A 5 3.19 9.98 -3.77
C VAL A 5 3.35 9.74 -5.27
N LYS A 6 4.49 10.14 -5.82
CA LYS A 6 4.81 9.83 -7.21
C LYS A 6 5.06 8.33 -7.36
N GLN A 7 4.38 7.73 -8.31
CA GLN A 7 4.65 6.39 -8.73
C GLN A 7 5.94 6.40 -9.57
N GLY A 8 7.05 5.91 -9.05
CA GLY A 8 8.22 5.66 -9.88
C GLY A 8 7.84 4.68 -10.99
N SER A 9 7.99 5.06 -12.25
CA SER A 9 7.74 4.16 -13.38
C SER A 9 8.98 3.36 -13.72
N GLY A 10 8.82 2.06 -13.97
CA GLY A 10 9.84 1.25 -14.64
C GLY A 10 9.98 1.68 -16.09
N ASP A 11 11.06 1.26 -16.72
CA ASP A 11 11.33 1.50 -18.14
C ASP A 11 11.03 0.21 -18.93
N PRO A 12 9.85 0.12 -19.57
CA PRO A 12 9.47 -1.06 -20.34
C PRO A 12 10.19 -1.09 -21.69
N GLY A 13 10.35 -2.29 -22.24
CA GLY A 13 10.85 -2.48 -23.61
C GLY A 13 12.36 -2.34 -23.78
N LEU A 14 13.12 -2.33 -22.72
CA LEU A 14 14.58 -2.35 -22.79
C LEU A 14 15.10 -3.69 -23.30
N LEU A 15 16.11 -3.61 -24.18
CA LEU A 15 16.78 -4.80 -24.68
C LEU A 15 17.58 -5.48 -23.56
N PRO A 16 17.58 -6.84 -23.51
CA PRO A 16 18.40 -7.60 -22.58
C PRO A 16 19.88 -7.21 -22.64
N GLN A 17 20.51 -7.19 -21.49
CA GLN A 17 21.92 -6.85 -21.32
C GLN A 17 22.65 -8.02 -20.66
N PRO A 18 23.98 -8.13 -20.86
CA PRO A 18 24.77 -9.08 -20.10
C PRO A 18 24.68 -8.83 -18.59
N VAL A 19 24.51 -9.87 -17.82
CA VAL A 19 24.53 -9.79 -16.35
C VAL A 19 25.93 -9.36 -15.91
N PRO A 20 26.07 -8.33 -15.04
CA PRO A 20 27.36 -7.95 -14.47
C PRO A 20 28.04 -9.14 -13.75
N LYS A 21 29.35 -9.29 -13.90
CA LYS A 21 30.10 -10.44 -13.33
C LYS A 21 29.99 -10.57 -11.79
N ASN A 22 29.75 -9.45 -11.11
CA ASN A 22 29.58 -9.38 -9.66
C ASN A 22 28.13 -9.46 -9.18
N LEU A 23 27.20 -9.78 -10.05
CA LEU A 23 25.78 -9.91 -9.72
C LEU A 23 25.30 -11.35 -9.94
N ASP A 24 24.87 -12.00 -8.90
CA ASP A 24 24.09 -13.24 -9.00
C ASP A 24 22.63 -12.87 -9.33
N TRP A 25 22.30 -12.87 -10.62
CA TRP A 25 21.01 -12.45 -11.12
C TRP A 25 19.88 -13.39 -10.70
N ASP A 26 20.14 -14.67 -10.62
CA ASP A 26 19.16 -15.66 -10.16
C ASP A 26 18.80 -15.44 -8.69
N PHE A 27 19.80 -15.27 -7.84
CA PHE A 27 19.60 -14.97 -6.43
C PHE A 27 18.96 -13.61 -6.21
N TYR A 28 19.33 -12.58 -7.00
CA TYR A 28 18.73 -11.26 -6.93
C TYR A 28 17.22 -11.29 -7.24
N CYS A 29 16.81 -12.04 -8.27
CA CYS A 29 15.39 -12.20 -8.61
C CYS A 29 14.61 -12.94 -7.52
N GLY A 30 15.26 -13.88 -6.81
CA GLY A 30 14.62 -14.64 -5.73
C GLY A 30 13.31 -15.28 -6.18
N PRO A 31 12.19 -15.08 -5.45
CA PRO A 31 10.89 -15.63 -5.79
C PRO A 31 10.23 -14.99 -7.01
N ALA A 32 10.71 -13.83 -7.46
CA ALA A 32 10.18 -13.15 -8.64
C ALA A 32 10.48 -13.92 -9.93
N PRO A 33 9.72 -13.72 -11.01
CA PRO A 33 10.00 -14.34 -12.30
C PRO A 33 11.41 -14.04 -12.79
N LEU A 34 12.15 -15.07 -13.22
CA LEU A 34 13.49 -14.89 -13.80
C LEU A 34 13.36 -14.34 -15.23
N LYS A 35 13.41 -13.03 -15.34
CA LYS A 35 13.38 -12.31 -16.63
C LYS A 35 14.79 -11.95 -17.08
N PRO A 36 15.01 -11.69 -18.38
CA PRO A 36 16.28 -11.18 -18.88
C PRO A 36 16.74 -9.94 -18.10
N TYR A 37 18.05 -9.88 -17.84
CA TYR A 37 18.62 -8.74 -17.13
C TYR A 37 18.54 -7.46 -17.96
N VAL A 38 18.08 -6.41 -17.33
CA VAL A 38 18.20 -5.01 -17.76
C VAL A 38 18.57 -4.17 -16.56
N ARG A 39 19.48 -3.24 -16.73
CA ARG A 39 20.02 -2.44 -15.61
C ARG A 39 18.95 -1.77 -14.73
N PRO A 40 17.87 -1.19 -15.27
CA PRO A 40 16.83 -0.56 -14.43
C PRO A 40 16.07 -1.52 -13.50
N ARG A 41 16.17 -2.83 -13.69
CA ARG A 41 15.60 -3.80 -12.74
C ARG A 41 16.43 -3.94 -11.45
N THR A 42 17.57 -3.26 -11.38
CA THR A 42 18.44 -3.20 -10.20
C THR A 42 18.57 -1.79 -9.67
N GLY A 43 19.10 -1.63 -8.44
CA GLY A 43 19.25 -0.34 -7.81
C GLY A 43 17.90 0.33 -7.49
N GLY A 44 17.86 1.64 -7.39
CA GLY A 44 16.67 2.40 -6.99
C GLY A 44 15.49 2.34 -7.95
N THR A 45 15.71 1.98 -9.21
CA THR A 45 14.68 1.90 -10.25
C THR A 45 13.89 0.58 -10.25
N HIS A 46 14.34 -0.44 -9.51
CA HIS A 46 13.63 -1.72 -9.37
C HIS A 46 12.18 -1.53 -8.88
N ARG A 47 11.93 -0.50 -8.10
CA ARG A 47 10.60 -0.16 -7.57
C ARG A 47 9.54 0.02 -8.65
N GLY A 48 9.93 0.42 -9.83
CA GLY A 48 9.02 0.62 -10.96
C GLY A 48 8.60 -0.66 -11.68
N TYR A 49 8.97 -1.86 -11.21
CA TYR A 49 8.60 -3.13 -11.84
C TYR A 49 7.70 -3.96 -10.91
N TRP A 50 6.55 -4.41 -11.42
CA TRP A 50 5.58 -5.22 -10.67
C TRP A 50 6.15 -6.50 -10.09
N ASP A 51 7.20 -7.05 -10.69
CA ASP A 51 7.85 -8.29 -10.24
C ASP A 51 8.57 -8.12 -8.89
N TYR A 52 8.93 -6.89 -8.52
CA TYR A 52 9.74 -6.59 -7.33
C TYR A 52 9.02 -5.73 -6.33
N GLU A 53 8.25 -4.77 -6.81
CA GLU A 53 7.53 -3.83 -5.96
C GLU A 53 6.33 -3.22 -6.72
N GLY A 54 5.52 -2.44 -6.04
CA GLY A 54 4.35 -1.75 -6.59
C GLY A 54 4.55 -0.24 -6.78
N GLY A 55 5.78 0.21 -7.00
CA GLY A 55 6.11 1.62 -7.16
C GLY A 55 5.94 2.45 -5.89
N GLY A 56 5.89 3.76 -6.03
CA GLY A 56 5.77 4.68 -4.90
C GLY A 56 4.54 4.44 -4.03
N LEU A 57 3.50 3.83 -4.57
CA LEU A 57 2.31 3.46 -3.81
C LEU A 57 2.60 2.37 -2.76
N SER A 58 3.42 1.37 -3.09
CA SER A 58 3.84 0.35 -2.12
C SER A 58 5.02 0.80 -1.25
N ASP A 59 5.93 1.61 -1.80
CA ASP A 59 7.13 2.10 -1.10
C ASP A 59 6.79 3.27 -0.16
N MET A 60 6.65 4.46 -0.70
CA MET A 60 6.53 5.69 0.08
C MET A 60 5.18 5.90 0.74
N ALA A 61 4.10 5.33 0.19
CA ALA A 61 2.79 5.56 0.78
C ALA A 61 2.64 4.95 2.17
N GLN A 62 3.39 3.91 2.52
CA GLN A 62 3.38 3.34 3.87
C GLN A 62 3.72 4.38 4.94
N HIS A 63 4.71 5.24 4.69
CA HIS A 63 5.11 6.31 5.62
C HIS A 63 3.99 7.32 5.92
N HIS A 64 2.99 7.38 5.05
CA HIS A 64 1.88 8.33 5.17
C HIS A 64 0.60 7.66 5.66
N PHE A 65 0.35 6.42 5.24
CA PHE A 65 -0.88 5.72 5.55
C PHE A 65 -0.82 4.93 6.85
N ASP A 66 0.35 4.50 7.30
CA ASP A 66 0.50 3.89 8.62
C ASP A 66 0.05 4.84 9.76
N PRO A 67 0.51 6.10 9.84
CA PRO A 67 -0.03 7.05 10.83
C PRO A 67 -1.53 7.30 10.72
N ILE A 68 -2.09 7.31 9.51
CA ILE A 68 -3.53 7.47 9.31
C ILE A 68 -4.26 6.22 9.82
N GLN A 69 -3.75 5.03 9.49
CA GLN A 69 -4.35 3.76 9.88
C GLN A 69 -4.49 3.66 11.41
N TRP A 70 -3.42 3.85 12.17
CA TRP A 70 -3.51 3.75 13.63
C TRP A 70 -4.29 4.92 14.25
N THR A 71 -4.26 6.13 13.66
CA THR A 71 -5.08 7.27 14.13
C THR A 71 -6.57 6.96 14.06
N PHE A 72 -7.00 6.22 13.06
CA PHE A 72 -8.41 5.82 12.86
C PHE A 72 -8.72 4.41 13.38
N GLY A 73 -7.81 3.78 14.13
CA GLY A 73 -8.01 2.47 14.74
C GLY A 73 -8.22 1.35 13.72
N LYS A 74 -7.40 1.32 12.66
CA LYS A 74 -7.51 0.34 11.57
C LYS A 74 -6.34 -0.66 11.53
N ASP A 75 -5.61 -0.80 12.63
CA ASP A 75 -4.44 -1.67 12.74
C ASP A 75 -4.75 -3.17 12.70
N ASP A 76 -6.01 -3.55 12.88
CA ASP A 76 -6.48 -4.94 12.94
C ASP A 76 -7.43 -5.32 11.78
N THR A 77 -7.61 -4.43 10.81
CA THR A 77 -8.52 -4.66 9.68
C THR A 77 -8.00 -4.05 8.38
N SER A 78 -8.66 -4.36 7.29
CA SER A 78 -8.37 -3.84 5.95
C SER A 78 -9.63 -3.29 5.30
N PRO A 79 -9.52 -2.44 4.25
CA PRO A 79 -10.68 -2.00 3.49
C PRO A 79 -11.39 -3.18 2.82
N VAL A 80 -12.72 -3.09 2.75
CA VAL A 80 -13.59 -4.14 2.17
C VAL A 80 -14.01 -3.85 0.73
N GLU A 81 -13.83 -2.62 0.27
CA GLU A 81 -14.15 -2.20 -1.10
C GLU A 81 -13.11 -1.18 -1.57
N ILE A 82 -12.54 -1.42 -2.74
CA ILE A 82 -11.48 -0.60 -3.30
C ILE A 82 -11.81 -0.22 -4.74
N GLU A 83 -11.71 1.06 -5.06
CA GLU A 83 -11.94 1.62 -6.40
C GLU A 83 -10.76 2.50 -6.79
N ALA A 84 -10.25 2.35 -8.01
CA ALA A 84 -9.13 3.13 -8.51
C ALA A 84 -9.50 3.88 -9.80
N HIS A 85 -8.97 5.09 -9.93
CA HIS A 85 -9.00 5.91 -11.11
C HIS A 85 -7.58 6.10 -11.63
N ALA A 86 -7.23 5.34 -12.65
CA ALA A 86 -5.88 5.30 -13.22
C ALA A 86 -5.93 4.96 -14.73
N PRO A 87 -4.92 5.36 -15.51
CA PRO A 87 -4.81 4.90 -16.89
C PRO A 87 -4.54 3.39 -16.94
N PRO A 88 -4.70 2.75 -18.11
CA PRO A 88 -4.30 1.36 -18.28
C PRO A 88 -2.85 1.15 -17.86
N PRO A 89 -2.55 0.25 -16.90
CA PRO A 89 -1.19 0.02 -16.46
C PRO A 89 -0.40 -0.75 -17.52
N HIS A 90 0.90 -0.52 -17.58
CA HIS A 90 1.79 -1.40 -18.33
C HIS A 90 1.88 -2.77 -17.63
N PRO A 91 1.93 -3.91 -18.37
CA PRO A 91 1.94 -5.24 -17.75
C PRO A 91 3.19 -5.53 -16.91
N GLU A 92 4.31 -4.88 -17.17
CA GLU A 92 5.57 -5.09 -16.45
C GLU A 92 5.93 -3.98 -15.46
N CYS A 93 5.42 -2.76 -15.68
CA CYS A 93 5.89 -1.57 -14.98
C CYS A 93 4.74 -0.81 -14.33
N THR A 94 5.03 -0.24 -13.17
CA THR A 94 4.15 0.77 -12.56
C THR A 94 4.11 2.03 -13.42
N GLY A 95 3.05 2.79 -13.30
CA GLY A 95 2.85 4.03 -14.05
C GLY A 95 2.09 5.07 -13.23
N MET A 96 1.76 6.19 -13.85
CA MET A 96 0.94 7.23 -13.22
C MET A 96 -0.43 6.66 -12.80
N TRP A 97 -0.99 7.24 -11.77
CA TRP A 97 -2.36 6.98 -11.31
C TRP A 97 -3.00 8.29 -10.83
N GLY A 98 -4.31 8.32 -10.75
CA GLY A 98 -5.06 9.47 -10.26
C GLY A 98 -5.35 9.31 -8.78
N TRP A 99 -6.41 8.57 -8.44
CA TRP A 99 -6.80 8.36 -7.06
C TRP A 99 -7.26 6.91 -6.81
N VAL A 100 -7.19 6.51 -5.56
CA VAL A 100 -7.73 5.24 -5.05
C VAL A 100 -8.58 5.52 -3.83
N GLU A 101 -9.81 5.00 -3.82
CA GLU A 101 -10.74 5.04 -2.71
C GLU A 101 -10.76 3.67 -2.02
N LEU A 102 -10.59 3.68 -0.70
CA LEU A 102 -10.50 2.49 0.15
C LEU A 102 -11.58 2.61 1.23
N LYS A 103 -12.63 1.82 1.12
CA LYS A 103 -13.76 1.85 2.05
C LYS A 103 -13.71 0.70 3.03
N TYR A 104 -13.83 1.02 4.31
CA TYR A 104 -13.90 0.06 5.41
C TYR A 104 -15.33 -0.36 5.70
N ALA A 105 -15.50 -1.47 6.43
CA ALA A 105 -16.80 -2.03 6.76
C ALA A 105 -17.68 -1.11 7.62
N ASP A 106 -17.09 -0.25 8.43
CA ASP A 106 -17.78 0.75 9.25
C ASP A 106 -18.15 2.03 8.49
N GLY A 107 -17.85 2.08 7.18
CA GLY A 107 -18.16 3.22 6.32
C GLY A 107 -17.05 4.27 6.22
N LEU A 108 -16.00 4.17 7.05
CA LEU A 108 -14.81 5.03 6.89
C LEU A 108 -14.19 4.81 5.51
N THR A 109 -13.78 5.89 4.88
CA THR A 109 -13.16 5.85 3.55
C THR A 109 -11.85 6.62 3.57
N PHE A 110 -10.76 5.95 3.20
CA PHE A 110 -9.49 6.61 2.90
C PHE A 110 -9.38 6.88 1.41
N VAL A 111 -8.77 8.01 1.07
CA VAL A 111 -8.52 8.39 -0.32
C VAL A 111 -7.05 8.70 -0.50
N MET A 112 -6.43 7.98 -1.42
CA MET A 112 -5.12 8.27 -1.94
C MET A 112 -5.29 9.05 -3.25
N ASP A 113 -4.65 10.21 -3.40
CA ASP A 113 -4.76 11.05 -4.60
C ASP A 113 -3.36 11.51 -5.00
N SER A 114 -2.81 10.90 -6.05
CA SER A 114 -1.48 11.23 -6.56
C SER A 114 -1.46 12.57 -7.30
N ARG A 115 -2.57 12.94 -7.91
CA ARG A 115 -2.71 14.07 -8.85
C ARG A 115 -1.79 13.98 -10.07
N GLU A 116 -1.36 12.79 -10.43
CA GLU A 116 -0.51 12.59 -11.60
C GLU A 116 -1.33 12.34 -12.87
N TRP A 117 -2.58 11.88 -12.73
CA TRP A 117 -3.42 11.52 -13.86
C TRP A 117 -4.90 11.81 -13.63
N GLY A 118 -5.56 12.30 -14.67
CA GLY A 118 -7.01 12.56 -14.67
C GLY A 118 -7.41 13.71 -13.75
N GLU A 119 -8.73 13.81 -13.52
CA GLU A 119 -9.26 14.82 -12.62
C GLU A 119 -8.97 14.47 -11.15
N PRO A 120 -8.63 15.47 -10.33
CA PRO A 120 -8.45 15.26 -8.90
C PRO A 120 -9.70 14.65 -8.26
N TYR A 121 -9.50 13.91 -7.17
CA TYR A 121 -10.61 13.37 -6.41
C TYR A 121 -11.57 14.47 -5.96
N SER A 122 -12.81 14.42 -6.43
CA SER A 122 -13.80 15.47 -6.24
C SER A 122 -14.98 15.08 -5.35
N ARG A 123 -15.09 13.79 -4.94
CA ARG A 123 -16.13 13.35 -4.02
C ARG A 123 -15.98 14.10 -2.68
N LYS A 124 -17.07 14.32 -1.97
CA LYS A 124 -17.11 15.12 -0.75
C LYS A 124 -15.96 14.73 0.19
N LYS A 125 -15.07 15.69 0.45
CA LYS A 125 -14.00 15.53 1.44
C LYS A 125 -14.56 15.95 2.78
N GLU A 126 -14.55 15.06 3.75
CA GLU A 126 -14.70 15.48 5.12
C GLU A 126 -13.43 16.26 5.51
N ARG A 127 -13.65 17.41 6.09
CA ARG A 127 -12.54 18.24 6.57
C ARG A 127 -11.97 17.57 7.82
N VAL A 128 -10.66 17.36 7.85
CA VAL A 128 -9.99 17.03 9.11
C VAL A 128 -10.16 18.23 10.02
N VAL A 129 -10.88 18.05 11.11
CA VAL A 129 -11.16 19.10 12.09
C VAL A 129 -10.01 19.18 13.06
N SER A 130 -9.41 20.35 13.22
CA SER A 130 -8.44 20.62 14.28
C SER A 130 -9.17 20.96 15.59
N LEU A 131 -8.49 20.87 16.73
CA LEU A 131 -9.06 21.30 18.01
C LEU A 131 -9.59 22.75 17.98
N ASN A 132 -8.99 23.59 17.12
CA ASN A 132 -9.42 24.98 16.97
C ASN A 132 -10.72 25.15 16.18
N ASP A 133 -11.11 24.13 15.42
CA ASP A 133 -12.35 24.14 14.64
C ASP A 133 -13.55 23.60 15.45
N LEU A 134 -13.31 23.04 16.65
CA LEU A 134 -14.34 22.48 17.51
C LEU A 134 -15.13 23.57 18.25
N SER A 135 -16.38 23.27 18.53
CA SER A 135 -17.17 24.11 19.47
C SER A 135 -16.49 24.10 20.87
N PRO A 136 -16.66 25.15 21.68
CA PRO A 136 -16.12 25.18 23.03
C PRO A 136 -16.54 23.97 23.89
N SER A 137 -17.75 23.45 23.67
CA SER A 137 -18.25 22.25 24.39
C SER A 137 -17.57 20.98 23.93
N ASP A 138 -17.34 20.80 22.63
CA ASP A 138 -16.68 19.60 22.10
C ASP A 138 -15.19 19.62 22.38
N ARG A 139 -14.57 20.79 22.34
CA ARG A 139 -13.19 20.96 22.78
C ARG A 139 -12.99 20.50 24.24
N LYS A 140 -13.87 20.93 25.14
CA LYS A 140 -13.83 20.46 26.54
C LYS A 140 -13.99 18.95 26.69
N LYS A 141 -14.84 18.33 25.84
CA LYS A 141 -14.99 16.87 25.84
C LYS A 141 -13.69 16.17 25.41
N VAL A 142 -13.04 16.68 24.36
CA VAL A 142 -11.77 16.13 23.90
C VAL A 142 -10.65 16.33 24.93
N GLU A 143 -10.57 17.53 25.51
CA GLU A 143 -9.60 17.85 26.57
C GLU A 143 -9.81 17.02 27.86
N ALA A 144 -11.02 16.53 28.10
CA ALA A 144 -11.37 15.66 29.23
C ALA A 144 -11.17 14.17 28.93
N MET A 145 -10.82 13.78 27.70
CA MET A 145 -10.50 12.40 27.37
C MET A 145 -9.20 11.98 28.07
N PRO A 146 -9.11 10.74 28.54
CA PRO A 146 -7.85 10.24 29.06
C PRO A 146 -6.79 10.26 27.98
N ASP A 147 -5.55 10.53 28.38
CA ASP A 147 -4.42 10.36 27.49
C ASP A 147 -4.37 8.94 26.91
N PRO A 148 -4.01 8.80 25.63
CA PRO A 148 -3.89 7.47 25.03
C PRO A 148 -2.84 6.66 25.79
N THR A 149 -3.10 5.37 25.96
CA THR A 149 -2.13 4.45 26.58
C THR A 149 -0.81 4.53 25.78
N PRO A 150 0.32 4.81 26.44
CA PRO A 150 1.61 4.86 25.76
C PRO A 150 1.91 3.53 25.06
N LEU A 151 2.40 3.61 23.82
CA LEU A 151 2.86 2.43 23.12
C LEU A 151 4.09 1.85 23.82
N LEU A 152 4.14 0.51 23.93
CA LEU A 152 5.31 -0.15 24.47
C LEU A 152 6.53 0.12 23.60
N SER A 153 7.67 0.42 24.21
CA SER A 153 8.95 0.37 23.51
C SER A 153 9.24 -1.06 23.05
N PHE A 154 10.09 -1.22 22.03
CA PHE A 154 10.49 -2.55 21.58
C PHE A 154 11.11 -3.40 22.73
N ALA A 155 11.95 -2.79 23.54
CA ALA A 155 12.58 -3.48 24.68
C ALA A 155 11.57 -3.96 25.73
N GLU A 156 10.56 -3.15 26.04
CA GLU A 156 9.46 -3.53 26.93
C GLU A 156 8.58 -4.61 26.32
N ALA A 157 8.25 -4.49 25.03
CA ALA A 157 7.47 -5.49 24.32
C ALA A 157 8.17 -6.87 24.32
N VAL A 158 9.50 -6.91 24.15
CA VAL A 158 10.29 -8.14 24.25
C VAL A 158 10.21 -8.74 25.64
N LYS A 159 10.34 -7.92 26.69
CA LYS A 159 10.29 -8.40 28.10
C LYS A 159 8.90 -8.89 28.52
N THR A 160 7.86 -8.17 28.12
CA THR A 160 6.49 -8.44 28.55
C THR A 160 5.70 -9.32 27.60
N ARG A 161 6.24 -9.62 26.40
CA ARG A 161 5.53 -10.23 25.29
C ARG A 161 4.31 -9.43 24.84
N GLY A 162 4.32 -8.11 25.10
CA GLY A 162 3.30 -7.17 24.68
C GLY A 162 3.47 -6.73 23.22
N LYS A 163 2.51 -5.96 22.72
CA LYS A 163 2.54 -5.42 21.36
C LYS A 163 3.19 -4.03 21.36
N PRO A 164 4.31 -3.80 20.66
CA PRO A 164 4.85 -2.46 20.44
C PRO A 164 4.03 -1.70 19.40
N GLY A 165 4.26 -0.40 19.28
CA GLY A 165 3.81 0.33 18.10
C GLY A 165 4.43 -0.26 16.83
N GLY A 166 3.69 -0.29 15.74
CA GLY A 166 4.17 -0.88 14.48
C GLY A 166 4.43 -2.39 14.55
N HIS A 167 3.64 -3.12 15.34
CA HIS A 167 3.73 -4.58 15.41
C HIS A 167 3.31 -5.23 14.07
N ALA A 168 3.64 -6.52 13.90
CA ALA A 168 3.48 -7.23 12.63
C ALA A 168 2.06 -7.14 12.03
N GLU A 169 1.01 -7.22 12.85
CA GLU A 169 -0.37 -7.12 12.36
C GLU A 169 -0.65 -5.73 11.78
N ALA A 170 -0.31 -4.65 12.49
CA ALA A 170 -0.50 -3.29 11.99
C ALA A 170 0.28 -3.04 10.68
N ALA A 171 1.54 -3.49 10.64
CA ALA A 171 2.36 -3.39 9.44
C ALA A 171 1.77 -4.18 8.25
N HIS A 172 1.27 -5.40 8.52
CA HIS A 172 0.60 -6.22 7.52
C HIS A 172 -0.65 -5.54 6.98
N ARG A 173 -1.50 -4.97 7.84
CA ARG A 173 -2.72 -4.27 7.39
C ARG A 173 -2.42 -3.04 6.56
N CYS A 174 -1.40 -2.28 6.92
CA CYS A 174 -0.95 -1.15 6.11
C CYS A 174 -0.44 -1.61 4.74
N ALA A 175 0.43 -2.61 4.69
CA ALA A 175 0.93 -3.18 3.44
C ALA A 175 -0.21 -3.75 2.57
N ALA A 176 -1.13 -4.52 3.17
CA ALA A 176 -2.29 -5.08 2.47
C ALA A 176 -3.15 -4.01 1.81
N MET A 177 -3.44 -2.90 2.52
CA MET A 177 -4.18 -1.77 1.97
C MET A 177 -3.52 -1.20 0.71
N LEU A 178 -2.20 -1.02 0.71
CA LEU A 178 -1.45 -0.48 -0.43
C LEU A 178 -1.36 -1.47 -1.58
N HIS A 179 -1.21 -2.76 -1.29
CA HIS A 179 -1.23 -3.81 -2.31
C HIS A 179 -2.61 -3.94 -2.95
N LEU A 180 -3.70 -3.86 -2.19
CA LEU A 180 -5.07 -3.85 -2.73
C LEU A 180 -5.31 -2.65 -3.65
N ALA A 181 -4.76 -1.47 -3.32
CA ALA A 181 -4.79 -0.32 -4.20
C ALA A 181 -4.07 -0.61 -5.53
N ASN A 182 -2.87 -1.17 -5.49
CA ASN A 182 -2.12 -1.58 -6.68
C ASN A 182 -2.85 -2.66 -7.50
N ILE A 183 -3.43 -3.66 -6.84
CA ILE A 183 -4.23 -4.70 -7.52
C ILE A 183 -5.40 -4.07 -8.26
N THR A 184 -6.12 -3.15 -7.61
CA THR A 184 -7.26 -2.45 -8.20
C THR A 184 -6.88 -1.67 -9.45
N ILE A 185 -5.72 -0.99 -9.44
CA ILE A 185 -5.15 -0.32 -10.61
C ILE A 185 -4.85 -1.33 -11.72
N ARG A 186 -4.25 -2.47 -11.39
CA ARG A 186 -3.85 -3.50 -12.36
C ARG A 186 -5.03 -4.18 -13.02
N VAL A 187 -6.08 -4.52 -12.27
CA VAL A 187 -7.28 -5.18 -12.80
C VAL A 187 -8.27 -4.20 -13.40
N ARG A 188 -8.09 -2.89 -13.21
CA ARG A 188 -8.91 -1.81 -13.79
C ARG A 188 -10.39 -1.89 -13.47
N ARG A 189 -10.74 -2.39 -12.32
CA ARG A 189 -12.11 -2.50 -11.81
C ARG A 189 -12.14 -2.48 -10.31
N LYS A 190 -13.26 -2.04 -9.78
CA LYS A 190 -13.54 -2.08 -8.35
C LYS A 190 -13.48 -3.52 -7.84
N ILE A 191 -12.84 -3.72 -6.71
CA ILE A 191 -12.74 -5.01 -6.04
C ILE A 191 -13.45 -4.98 -4.68
N LYS A 192 -13.92 -6.14 -4.24
CA LYS A 192 -14.40 -6.37 -2.88
C LYS A 192 -13.45 -7.36 -2.20
N TYR A 193 -13.06 -7.07 -0.97
CA TYR A 193 -12.07 -7.84 -0.23
C TYR A 193 -12.63 -8.33 1.10
N ASP A 194 -12.34 -9.58 1.42
CA ASP A 194 -12.60 -10.16 2.74
C ASP A 194 -11.34 -10.06 3.60
N PRO A 195 -11.28 -9.16 4.60
CA PRO A 195 -10.09 -8.95 5.41
C PRO A 195 -9.78 -10.08 6.39
N VAL A 196 -10.72 -11.03 6.59
CA VAL A 196 -10.53 -12.20 7.45
C VAL A 196 -9.92 -13.35 6.68
N LYS A 197 -10.44 -13.62 5.48
CA LYS A 197 -9.92 -14.66 4.59
C LYS A 197 -8.74 -14.19 3.74
N GLU A 198 -8.54 -12.89 3.67
CA GLU A 198 -7.53 -12.23 2.84
C GLU A 198 -7.66 -12.59 1.35
N GLU A 199 -8.90 -12.57 0.86
CA GLU A 199 -9.23 -12.87 -0.54
C GLU A 199 -10.10 -11.78 -1.18
N ILE A 200 -9.96 -11.59 -2.50
CA ILE A 200 -10.83 -10.74 -3.29
C ILE A 200 -12.06 -11.54 -3.68
N ILE A 201 -13.23 -11.08 -3.24
CA ILE A 201 -14.49 -11.80 -3.34
C ILE A 201 -14.96 -11.89 -4.80
N GLY A 202 -15.11 -13.12 -5.30
CA GLY A 202 -15.69 -13.38 -6.60
C GLY A 202 -14.82 -13.00 -7.81
N ASP A 203 -13.51 -12.75 -7.60
CA ASP A 203 -12.59 -12.32 -8.66
C ASP A 203 -11.29 -13.15 -8.65
N LEU A 204 -11.31 -14.26 -9.39
CA LEU A 204 -10.17 -15.19 -9.47
C LEU A 204 -8.95 -14.56 -10.14
N GLU A 205 -9.12 -13.64 -11.10
CA GLU A 205 -8.02 -12.95 -11.74
C GLU A 205 -7.31 -12.02 -10.74
N ALA A 206 -8.06 -11.23 -10.00
CA ALA A 206 -7.51 -10.32 -8.99
C ALA A 206 -6.82 -11.10 -7.85
N ASN A 207 -7.35 -12.24 -7.44
CA ASN A 207 -6.75 -13.09 -6.40
C ASN A 207 -5.38 -13.65 -6.77
N ARG A 208 -5.03 -13.76 -8.06
CA ARG A 208 -3.67 -14.13 -8.48
C ARG A 208 -2.61 -13.10 -8.08
N PHE A 209 -3.01 -11.87 -7.81
CA PHE A 209 -2.12 -10.83 -7.34
C PHE A 209 -2.03 -10.75 -5.80
N VAL A 210 -2.99 -11.33 -5.08
CA VAL A 210 -2.93 -11.45 -3.61
C VAL A 210 -1.87 -12.47 -3.21
N ASN A 211 -1.82 -13.60 -3.90
CA ASN A 211 -0.82 -14.64 -3.69
C ASN A 211 -0.21 -15.07 -5.03
N PRO A 212 0.75 -14.27 -5.56
CA PRO A 212 1.37 -14.58 -6.82
C PRO A 212 2.23 -15.84 -6.72
N PRO A 213 2.26 -16.68 -7.77
CA PRO A 213 3.10 -17.86 -7.77
C PRO A 213 4.58 -17.49 -7.70
N THR A 214 5.30 -18.13 -6.82
CA THR A 214 6.75 -18.02 -6.70
C THR A 214 7.44 -19.08 -7.56
N ARG A 215 8.63 -18.76 -8.09
CA ARG A 215 9.41 -19.75 -8.86
C ARG A 215 10.23 -20.65 -7.93
N ALA A 216 10.52 -21.86 -8.40
CA ALA A 216 11.43 -22.77 -7.70
C ALA A 216 12.87 -22.18 -7.61
N PRO A 217 13.60 -22.41 -6.52
CA PRO A 217 13.22 -23.13 -5.31
C PRO A 217 12.54 -22.29 -4.22
N TRP A 218 12.11 -21.06 -4.55
CA TRP A 218 11.65 -20.03 -3.63
C TRP A 218 10.19 -20.15 -3.14
N HIS A 219 9.53 -21.26 -3.43
CA HIS A 219 8.17 -21.50 -2.89
C HIS A 219 8.25 -21.97 -1.44
N LEU A 220 7.34 -21.43 -0.63
CA LEU A 220 7.13 -21.80 0.76
C LEU A 220 6.16 -22.97 0.87
#